data_a97f65db41534cdf9ba95ff0be6e3566
#
_entry.id   a97f65db41534cdf9ba95ff0be6e3566
#
_cell.length_a   1.000
_cell.length_b   1.000
_cell.length_c   1.000
_cell.angle_alpha   90.00
_cell.angle_beta   90.00
_cell.angle_gamma   90.00
#
_symmetry.space_group_name_H-M   'P 1'
#
loop_
_entity.id
_entity.type
_entity.pdbx_description
1 polymer ?
#
loop_
_entity_poly.entity_id
_entity_poly.type
_entity_poly.pdbx_seq_one_letter_code
_entity_poly.pdbx_strand_id
1 'polypeptide(L)'
;MKKESNSDEKNILKSETNEDMIDWWVGTVILTFFPILTSIIINICRNGYADFNRMVGDGELILSAFLVITPSVMNYYKADFNKKDQVHKKIFYLLLFVAFFELTTYTTIKTNPDNIVWVVYIASIICTVSSIIISWQSELFLKRKE
;
A
#
# COMPACT_ATOMS: atom_id res chain seq x y z
N MET A 1 -36.29 18.60 20.89
CA MET A 1 -35.13 17.96 21.51
C MET A 1 -34.58 16.72 20.78
N LYS A 2 -34.93 16.46 19.51
CA LYS A 2 -34.42 15.27 18.74
C LYS A 2 -33.39 15.59 17.65
N LYS A 3 -33.06 16.86 17.44
CA LYS A 3 -32.16 17.29 16.33
C LYS A 3 -30.68 17.45 16.75
N GLU A 4 -30.38 17.68 18.01
CA GLU A 4 -29.01 17.84 18.52
C GLU A 4 -28.26 16.52 18.64
N SER A 5 -28.95 15.44 19.07
CA SER A 5 -28.34 14.11 19.20
C SER A 5 -27.76 13.56 17.89
N ASN A 6 -28.34 13.92 16.74
CA ASN A 6 -27.95 13.39 15.43
C ASN A 6 -26.73 14.12 14.83
N SER A 7 -26.40 15.33 15.29
CA SER A 7 -25.21 16.08 14.87
C SER A 7 -23.97 15.66 15.63
N ASP A 8 -24.12 15.36 16.93
CA ASP A 8 -23.01 14.94 17.78
C ASP A 8 -22.55 13.52 17.44
N GLU A 9 -23.50 12.64 17.19
CA GLU A 9 -23.21 11.25 16.75
C GLU A 9 -22.48 11.20 15.39
N LYS A 10 -22.87 12.06 14.44
CA LYS A 10 -22.17 12.22 13.16
C LYS A 10 -20.76 12.79 13.30
N ASN A 11 -20.57 13.70 14.25
CA ASN A 11 -19.25 14.32 14.49
C ASN A 11 -18.30 13.31 15.17
N ILE A 12 -18.79 12.50 16.09
CA ILE A 12 -18.02 11.43 16.75
C ILE A 12 -17.60 10.37 15.72
N LEU A 13 -18.53 9.86 14.90
CA LEU A 13 -18.23 8.91 13.83
C LEU A 13 -17.22 9.45 12.80
N LYS A 14 -17.28 10.73 12.48
CA LYS A 14 -16.31 11.36 11.57
C LYS A 14 -14.93 11.53 12.20
N SER A 15 -14.85 11.76 13.51
CA SER A 15 -13.61 11.84 14.26
C SER A 15 -12.92 10.48 14.32
N GLU A 16 -13.63 9.43 14.70
CA GLU A 16 -13.11 8.07 14.75
C GLU A 16 -12.59 7.59 13.38
N THR A 17 -13.35 7.88 12.29
CA THR A 17 -12.92 7.52 10.93
C THR A 17 -11.63 8.23 10.54
N ASN A 18 -11.41 9.48 10.97
CA ASN A 18 -10.20 10.23 10.67
C ASN A 18 -8.98 9.69 11.44
N GLU A 19 -9.13 9.36 12.72
CA GLU A 19 -8.07 8.78 13.54
C GLU A 19 -7.59 7.45 12.96
N ASP A 20 -8.52 6.55 12.64
CA ASP A 20 -8.24 5.28 11.99
C ASP A 20 -7.52 5.42 10.65
N MET A 21 -7.85 6.45 9.87
CA MET A 21 -7.19 6.70 8.60
C MET A 21 -5.76 7.22 8.78
N ILE A 22 -5.51 8.02 9.82
CA ILE A 22 -4.16 8.46 10.18
C ILE A 22 -3.33 7.26 10.60
N ASP A 23 -3.86 6.37 11.44
CA ASP A 23 -3.19 5.15 11.88
C ASP A 23 -2.85 4.23 10.70
N TRP A 24 -3.76 4.11 9.73
CA TRP A 24 -3.49 3.37 8.50
C TRP A 24 -2.33 3.99 7.70
N TRP A 25 -2.32 5.33 7.54
CA TRP A 25 -1.24 6.02 6.86
C TRP A 25 0.11 5.82 7.55
N VAL A 26 0.16 6.00 8.86
CA VAL A 26 1.37 5.83 9.66
C VAL A 26 1.83 4.37 9.64
N GLY A 27 0.92 3.44 9.94
CA GLY A 27 1.26 2.03 10.05
C GLY A 27 1.58 1.37 8.71
N THR A 28 0.84 1.69 7.66
CA THR A 28 0.97 1.00 6.38
C THR A 28 1.89 1.75 5.42
N VAL A 29 1.68 3.03 5.21
CA VAL A 29 2.43 3.77 4.18
C VAL A 29 3.80 4.18 4.72
N ILE A 30 3.85 4.89 5.84
CA ILE A 30 5.12 5.42 6.36
C ILE A 30 6.10 4.31 6.72
N LEU A 31 5.65 3.30 7.49
CA LEU A 31 6.52 2.19 7.89
C LEU A 31 6.98 1.33 6.72
N THR A 32 6.17 1.21 5.66
CA THR A 32 6.54 0.44 4.48
C THR A 32 7.67 1.10 3.68
N PHE A 33 7.79 2.41 3.73
CA PHE A 33 8.90 3.12 3.09
C PHE A 33 10.18 3.18 3.95
N PHE A 34 10.13 2.71 5.19
CA PHE A 34 11.28 2.68 6.08
C PHE A 34 12.50 1.91 5.52
N PRO A 35 12.36 0.75 4.84
CA PRO A 35 13.48 0.07 4.19
C PRO A 35 14.19 0.94 3.15
N ILE A 36 13.44 1.73 2.37
CA ILE A 36 13.99 2.64 1.38
C ILE A 36 14.82 3.74 2.08
N LEU A 37 14.28 4.35 3.12
CA LEU A 37 15.00 5.35 3.90
C LEU A 37 16.30 4.78 4.49
N THR A 38 16.25 3.57 5.03
CA THR A 38 17.42 2.88 5.56
C THR A 38 18.46 2.62 4.46
N SER A 39 18.03 2.19 3.28
CA SER A 39 18.89 1.97 2.13
C SER A 39 19.55 3.27 1.65
N ILE A 40 18.83 4.40 1.66
CA ILE A 40 19.39 5.73 1.37
C ILE A 40 20.50 6.08 2.36
N ILE A 41 20.22 5.96 3.65
CA ILE A 41 21.17 6.31 4.72
C ILE A 41 22.44 5.46 4.59
N ILE A 42 22.30 4.14 4.41
CA ILE A 42 23.44 3.24 4.24
C ILE A 42 24.26 3.62 3.01
N ASN A 43 23.60 3.96 1.91
CA ASN A 43 24.28 4.33 0.67
C ASN A 43 25.07 5.65 0.82
N ILE A 44 24.48 6.65 1.47
CA ILE A 44 25.16 7.92 1.81
C ILE A 44 26.35 7.65 2.72
N CYS A 45 26.21 6.83 3.74
CA CYS A 45 27.30 6.50 4.66
C CYS A 45 28.47 5.78 3.98
N ARG A 46 28.18 4.93 2.97
CA ARG A 46 29.22 4.15 2.28
C ARG A 46 29.89 4.91 1.14
N ASN A 47 29.13 5.67 0.37
CA ASN A 47 29.56 6.27 -0.90
C ASN A 47 29.66 7.80 -0.83
N GLY A 48 29.18 8.44 0.24
CA GLY A 48 29.14 9.90 0.39
C GLY A 48 28.04 10.60 -0.41
N TYR A 49 27.23 9.85 -1.17
CA TYR A 49 26.09 10.38 -1.94
C TYR A 49 24.97 9.35 -2.06
N ALA A 50 23.74 9.82 -2.28
CA ALA A 50 22.58 8.94 -2.52
C ALA A 50 22.53 8.56 -4.01
N ASP A 51 22.72 7.28 -4.31
CA ASP A 51 22.54 6.74 -5.65
C ASP A 51 21.08 6.26 -5.84
N PHE A 52 20.22 7.21 -6.22
CA PHE A 52 18.82 6.92 -6.51
C PHE A 52 18.63 5.96 -7.68
N ASN A 53 19.52 5.98 -8.67
CA ASN A 53 19.44 5.08 -9.81
C ASN A 53 19.55 3.63 -9.37
N ARG A 54 20.49 3.35 -8.48
CA ARG A 54 20.68 2.00 -7.95
C ARG A 54 19.48 1.54 -7.12
N MET A 55 18.94 2.42 -6.28
CA MET A 55 17.83 2.07 -5.38
C MET A 55 16.55 1.74 -6.14
N VAL A 56 16.19 2.56 -7.13
CA VAL A 56 14.98 2.34 -7.93
C VAL A 56 15.22 1.25 -8.97
N GLY A 57 16.41 1.22 -9.56
CA GLY A 57 16.81 0.21 -10.55
C GLY A 57 16.85 -1.21 -9.98
N ASP A 58 17.09 -1.36 -8.68
CA ASP A 58 17.05 -2.64 -7.97
C ASP A 58 15.62 -3.13 -7.63
N GLY A 59 14.58 -2.36 -7.97
CA GLY A 59 13.18 -2.73 -7.74
C GLY A 59 12.67 -2.53 -6.31
N GLU A 60 13.41 -1.84 -5.45
CA GLU A 60 13.07 -1.63 -4.04
C GLU A 60 11.72 -0.91 -3.83
N LEU A 61 11.39 0.02 -4.75
CA LEU A 61 10.08 0.68 -4.77
C LEU A 61 8.93 -0.29 -5.03
N ILE A 62 9.13 -1.29 -5.90
CA ILE A 62 8.10 -2.31 -6.19
C ILE A 62 7.89 -3.22 -4.97
N LEU A 63 8.99 -3.58 -4.28
CA LEU A 63 8.89 -4.32 -3.04
C LEU A 63 8.12 -3.52 -1.98
N SER A 64 8.36 -2.22 -1.87
CA SER A 64 7.60 -1.35 -0.97
C SER A 64 6.13 -1.26 -1.36
N ALA A 65 5.81 -1.19 -2.65
CA ALA A 65 4.43 -1.23 -3.15
C ALA A 65 3.72 -2.53 -2.73
N PHE A 66 4.36 -3.67 -2.90
CA PHE A 66 3.88 -4.97 -2.43
C PHE A 66 3.63 -4.99 -0.91
N LEU A 67 4.50 -4.38 -0.11
CA LEU A 67 4.32 -4.29 1.33
C LEU A 67 3.16 -3.37 1.72
N VAL A 68 2.84 -2.33 0.94
CA VAL A 68 1.66 -1.46 1.16
C VAL A 68 0.36 -2.23 0.93
N ILE A 69 0.28 -3.08 -0.08
CA ILE A 69 -0.96 -3.78 -0.42
C ILE A 69 -1.21 -5.01 0.47
N THR A 70 -0.16 -5.59 1.05
CA THR A 70 -0.23 -6.82 1.84
C THR A 70 -1.19 -6.72 3.06
N PRO A 71 -1.17 -5.66 3.89
CA PRO A 71 -2.11 -5.50 4.98
C PRO A 71 -3.57 -5.48 4.52
N SER A 72 -3.87 -4.82 3.41
CA SER A 72 -5.21 -4.78 2.84
C SER A 72 -5.68 -6.17 2.37
N VAL A 73 -4.81 -6.95 1.75
CA VAL A 73 -5.09 -8.37 1.42
C VAL A 73 -5.44 -9.16 2.68
N MET A 74 -4.66 -8.98 3.75
CA MET A 74 -4.88 -9.68 5.01
C MET A 74 -6.17 -9.27 5.71
N ASN A 75 -6.51 -7.97 5.69
CA ASN A 75 -7.75 -7.46 6.26
C ASN A 75 -8.97 -8.01 5.51
N TYR A 76 -8.92 -8.03 4.19
CA TYR A 76 -9.96 -8.64 3.37
C TYR A 76 -10.08 -10.15 3.56
N TYR A 77 -8.98 -10.85 3.79
CA TYR A 77 -8.99 -12.28 4.10
C TYR A 77 -9.61 -12.57 5.46
N LYS A 78 -9.36 -11.73 6.47
CA LYS A 78 -9.91 -11.88 7.83
C LYS A 78 -11.38 -11.44 7.92
N ALA A 79 -11.81 -10.49 7.10
CA ALA A 79 -13.19 -10.07 7.04
C ALA A 79 -14.06 -11.24 6.60
N ASP A 80 -15.04 -11.59 7.42
CA ASP A 80 -15.83 -12.81 7.36
C ASP A 80 -16.41 -13.11 5.98
N PHE A 81 -15.83 -14.07 5.27
CA PHE A 81 -16.27 -14.53 3.95
C PHE A 81 -17.70 -15.12 3.96
N ASN A 82 -18.31 -15.32 5.12
CA ASN A 82 -19.65 -15.86 5.26
C ASN A 82 -20.77 -14.89 4.83
N LYS A 83 -20.49 -13.57 4.87
CA LYS A 83 -21.39 -12.60 4.27
C LYS A 83 -21.05 -12.46 2.79
N LYS A 84 -21.58 -13.34 1.99
CA LYS A 84 -21.41 -13.60 0.53
C LYS A 84 -21.59 -12.37 -0.38
N ASP A 85 -20.97 -11.26 -0.11
CA ASP A 85 -21.00 -10.10 -1.00
C ASP A 85 -20.04 -10.34 -2.17
N GLN A 86 -20.58 -10.43 -3.38
CA GLN A 86 -19.80 -10.62 -4.60
C GLN A 86 -18.79 -9.49 -4.83
N VAL A 87 -19.10 -8.27 -4.37
CA VAL A 87 -18.20 -7.11 -4.49
C VAL A 87 -16.97 -7.31 -3.60
N HIS A 88 -17.15 -7.76 -2.36
CA HIS A 88 -16.06 -8.08 -1.44
C HIS A 88 -15.08 -9.08 -2.03
N LYS A 89 -15.59 -10.18 -2.62
CA LYS A 89 -14.76 -11.20 -3.28
C LYS A 89 -13.99 -10.63 -4.47
N LYS A 90 -14.61 -9.79 -5.30
CA LYS A 90 -13.95 -9.15 -6.44
C LYS A 90 -12.81 -8.26 -5.99
N ILE A 91 -13.00 -7.46 -4.95
CA ILE A 91 -11.95 -6.58 -4.40
C ILE A 91 -10.80 -7.44 -3.84
N PHE A 92 -11.10 -8.50 -3.09
CA PHE A 92 -10.08 -9.41 -2.58
C PHE A 92 -9.22 -10.02 -3.71
N TYR A 93 -9.87 -10.54 -4.77
CA TYR A 93 -9.13 -11.10 -5.90
C TYR A 93 -8.30 -10.04 -6.65
N LEU A 94 -8.81 -8.80 -6.75
CA LEU A 94 -8.06 -7.69 -7.34
C LEU A 94 -6.80 -7.38 -6.52
N LEU A 95 -6.93 -7.27 -5.19
CA LEU A 95 -5.81 -7.03 -4.28
C LEU A 95 -4.76 -8.15 -4.39
N LEU A 96 -5.21 -9.40 -4.40
CA LEU A 96 -4.34 -10.56 -4.53
C LEU A 96 -3.62 -10.57 -5.88
N PHE A 97 -4.31 -10.23 -6.97
CA PHE A 97 -3.73 -10.13 -8.30
C PHE A 97 -2.65 -9.06 -8.37
N VAL A 98 -2.91 -7.86 -7.82
CA VAL A 98 -1.94 -6.76 -7.80
C VAL A 98 -0.72 -7.14 -6.97
N ALA A 99 -0.90 -7.72 -5.78
CA ALA A 99 0.21 -8.18 -4.93
C ALA A 99 1.07 -9.22 -5.65
N PHE A 100 0.45 -10.19 -6.33
CA PHE A 100 1.17 -11.20 -7.10
C PHE A 100 1.93 -10.60 -8.30
N PHE A 101 1.30 -9.65 -9.00
CA PHE A 101 1.92 -8.94 -10.12
C PHE A 101 3.17 -8.17 -9.66
N GLU A 102 3.09 -7.46 -8.54
CA GLU A 102 4.22 -6.70 -7.99
C GLU A 102 5.36 -7.62 -7.57
N LEU A 103 5.05 -8.70 -6.88
CA LEU A 103 6.06 -9.67 -6.47
C LEU A 103 6.76 -10.31 -7.68
N THR A 104 6.00 -10.65 -8.73
CA THR A 104 6.55 -11.19 -9.98
C THR A 104 7.44 -10.17 -10.68
N THR A 105 7.00 -8.91 -10.76
CA THR A 105 7.77 -7.81 -11.37
C THR A 105 9.06 -7.57 -10.60
N TYR A 106 9.02 -7.52 -9.27
CA TYR A 106 10.20 -7.41 -8.42
C TYR A 106 11.20 -8.56 -8.67
N THR A 107 10.71 -9.80 -8.69
CA THR A 107 11.55 -10.98 -8.94
C THR A 107 12.19 -10.92 -10.32
N THR A 108 11.44 -10.50 -11.35
CA THR A 108 11.95 -10.36 -12.71
C THR A 108 13.07 -9.32 -12.78
N ILE A 109 12.93 -8.19 -12.11
CA ILE A 109 13.95 -7.15 -12.06
C ILE A 109 15.20 -7.68 -11.35
N LYS A 110 15.08 -8.36 -10.26
CA LYS A 110 16.23 -8.91 -9.50
C LYS A 110 16.99 -9.99 -10.25
N THR A 111 16.31 -10.76 -11.11
CA THR A 111 16.94 -11.85 -11.87
C THR A 111 17.54 -11.40 -13.20
N ASN A 112 17.18 -10.22 -13.71
CA ASN A 112 17.68 -9.68 -14.98
C ASN A 112 18.52 -8.41 -14.74
N PRO A 113 19.84 -8.50 -14.64
CA PRO A 113 20.70 -7.33 -14.40
C PRO A 113 20.73 -6.34 -15.57
N ASP A 114 20.35 -6.77 -16.78
CA ASP A 114 20.37 -5.95 -18.00
C ASP A 114 19.06 -5.20 -18.26
N ASN A 115 18.26 -4.98 -17.22
CA ASN A 115 17.01 -4.23 -17.34
C ASN A 115 17.23 -2.81 -17.86
N ILE A 116 16.30 -2.36 -18.70
CA ILE A 116 16.26 -0.97 -19.14
C ILE A 116 15.82 -0.11 -17.96
N VAL A 117 16.75 0.61 -17.36
CA VAL A 117 16.58 1.35 -16.09
C VAL A 117 15.34 2.25 -16.11
N TRP A 118 15.08 3.01 -17.17
CA TRP A 118 13.93 3.90 -17.23
C TRP A 118 12.57 3.16 -17.21
N VAL A 119 12.51 1.93 -17.77
CA VAL A 119 11.29 1.10 -17.72
C VAL A 119 11.02 0.65 -16.28
N VAL A 120 12.09 0.28 -15.55
CA VAL A 120 11.98 -0.08 -14.13
C VAL A 120 11.49 1.11 -13.31
N TYR A 121 11.97 2.33 -13.57
CA TYR A 121 11.49 3.54 -12.91
C TYR A 121 10.00 3.77 -13.12
N ILE A 122 9.53 3.74 -14.37
CA ILE A 122 8.12 3.95 -14.69
C ILE A 122 7.25 2.86 -14.05
N ALA A 123 7.65 1.61 -14.18
CA ALA A 123 6.94 0.49 -13.56
C ALA A 123 6.85 0.63 -12.04
N SER A 124 7.96 0.99 -11.38
CA SER A 124 8.02 1.19 -9.92
C SER A 124 7.08 2.30 -9.45
N ILE A 125 7.05 3.44 -10.15
CA ILE A 125 6.16 4.55 -9.82
C ILE A 125 4.70 4.13 -10.00
N ILE A 126 4.37 3.49 -11.12
CA ILE A 126 2.99 3.04 -11.40
C ILE A 126 2.54 2.03 -10.34
N CYS A 127 3.35 1.02 -10.03
CA CYS A 127 3.04 0.03 -9.01
C CYS A 127 2.80 0.71 -7.65
N THR A 128 3.71 1.58 -7.21
CA THR A 128 3.62 2.25 -5.91
C THR A 128 2.35 3.10 -5.80
N VAL A 129 2.07 3.95 -6.80
CA VAL A 129 0.89 4.81 -6.80
C VAL A 129 -0.39 3.98 -6.85
N SER A 130 -0.43 2.94 -7.68
CA SER A 130 -1.59 2.05 -7.81
C SER A 130 -1.86 1.32 -6.50
N SER A 131 -0.83 0.79 -5.83
CA SER A 131 -0.98 0.06 -4.57
C SER A 131 -1.47 0.95 -3.44
N ILE A 132 -0.97 2.18 -3.33
CA ILE A 132 -1.46 3.15 -2.36
C ILE A 132 -2.95 3.45 -2.61
N ILE A 133 -3.34 3.74 -3.85
CA ILE A 133 -4.73 4.09 -4.20
C ILE A 133 -5.66 2.90 -3.95
N ILE A 134 -5.30 1.71 -4.42
CA ILE A 134 -6.13 0.51 -4.30
C ILE A 134 -6.26 0.10 -2.82
N SER A 135 -5.16 0.11 -2.08
CA SER A 135 -5.15 -0.21 -0.66
C SER A 135 -6.01 0.78 0.14
N TRP A 136 -5.85 2.08 -0.10
CA TRP A 136 -6.69 3.12 0.49
C TRP A 136 -8.18 2.93 0.23
N GLN A 137 -8.56 2.73 -1.04
CA GLN A 137 -9.97 2.53 -1.42
C GLN A 137 -10.55 1.25 -0.82
N SER A 138 -9.75 0.19 -0.73
CA SER A 138 -10.17 -1.07 -0.13
C SER A 138 -10.46 -0.93 1.36
N GLU A 139 -9.60 -0.22 2.11
CA GLU A 139 -9.82 0.04 3.53
C GLU A 139 -11.07 0.90 3.77
N LEU A 140 -11.26 1.95 2.96
CA LEU A 140 -12.49 2.77 3.01
C LEU A 140 -13.75 1.94 2.75
N PHE A 141 -13.67 0.96 1.86
CA PHE A 141 -14.81 0.09 1.55
C PHE A 141 -15.12 -0.87 2.71
N LEU A 142 -14.11 -1.42 3.38
CA LEU A 142 -14.31 -2.26 4.56
C LEU A 142 -14.99 -1.48 5.69
N LYS A 143 -14.47 -0.32 6.04
CA LYS A 143 -15.00 0.53 7.12
C LYS A 143 -16.44 1.04 6.90
N ARG A 144 -16.88 1.16 5.66
CA ARG A 144 -18.28 1.55 5.35
C ARG A 144 -19.29 0.42 5.58
N LYS A 145 -18.83 -0.81 5.72
CA LYS A 145 -19.69 -1.99 5.87
C LYS A 145 -19.75 -2.52 7.30
N GLU A 146 -18.83 -2.09 8.16
CA GLU A 146 -18.90 -2.31 9.60
C GLU A 146 -19.91 -1.35 10.25
#